data_3fa3595bc58d5d6a2b468b8602f6111c
#
_entry.id   3fa3595bc58d5d6a2b468b8602f6111c
#
_cell.length_a   1.000
_cell.length_b   1.000
_cell.length_c   1.000
_cell.angle_alpha   90.00
_cell.angle_beta   90.00
_cell.angle_gamma   90.00
#
_symmetry.space_group_name_H-M   'P 1'
#
loop_
_entity.id
_entity.type
_entity.pdbx_description
1 polymer ?
#
loop_
_entity_poly.entity_id
_entity_poly.type
_entity_poly.pdbx_seq_one_letter_code
_entity_poly.pdbx_strand_id
1 'polypeptide(L)'
;MCSSDLVEFLLLMQKEKDVWEVITGPGKKAKTGSKFTFNDGILYAEITAVLDNGDRIAKFTYDTDKFGNFFEVLDKIGEMPLPHYITHKLENADRYQTVYAKELGSAAAPTAGLHFTPEVLQKIKDKGVKIGYVTLHVGIGTFRPVKTENIEEHKMHSEHYHLPKETADLINETHNNGGRVVAVGTTCCRTLESVATYCGEICEKDDWTSIFIYPGYKFKCIDALITNFHLPESTLIMLVSAFYNRDDVLKAYEEAVKEKYRFFSFGDCMLIV
;
A
#
# COMPACT_ATOMS: atom_id res chain seq x y z
N MET A 1 11.14 -33.65 0.45
CA MET A 1 11.95 -32.62 1.10
C MET A 1 11.21 -32.14 2.34
N CYS A 2 11.88 -32.05 3.48
CA CYS A 2 11.22 -31.56 4.73
C CYS A 2 10.87 -30.08 4.54
N SER A 3 9.63 -29.67 4.86
CA SER A 3 9.16 -28.27 4.77
C SER A 3 10.01 -27.26 5.59
N SER A 4 10.96 -27.77 6.40
CA SER A 4 11.86 -26.96 7.21
C SER A 4 12.97 -26.23 6.42
N ASP A 5 13.17 -26.54 5.14
CA ASP A 5 14.28 -25.97 4.34
C ASP A 5 13.86 -24.88 3.36
N LEU A 6 12.57 -24.65 3.23
CA LEU A 6 12.05 -23.57 2.42
C LEU A 6 12.24 -22.20 3.10
N VAL A 7 12.60 -21.20 2.32
CA VAL A 7 12.67 -19.79 2.72
C VAL A 7 11.88 -18.97 1.71
N GLU A 8 10.90 -18.27 2.20
CA GLU A 8 10.10 -17.35 1.42
C GLU A 8 10.79 -15.99 1.35
N PHE A 9 10.74 -15.34 0.19
CA PHE A 9 11.24 -14.00 -0.03
C PHE A 9 10.09 -13.10 -0.45
N LEU A 10 9.92 -12.02 0.27
CA LEU A 10 8.97 -10.98 -0.07
C LEU A 10 9.75 -9.73 -0.48
N LEU A 11 9.62 -9.34 -1.73
CA LEU A 11 10.28 -8.16 -2.29
C LEU A 11 9.64 -6.89 -1.76
N LEU A 12 10.44 -5.94 -1.29
CA LEU A 12 9.98 -4.67 -0.74
C LEU A 12 10.27 -3.49 -1.66
N MET A 13 11.57 -3.32 -1.95
CA MET A 13 12.05 -2.16 -2.69
C MET A 13 13.28 -2.52 -3.49
N GLN A 14 13.30 -2.15 -4.74
CA GLN A 14 14.50 -2.23 -5.56
C GLN A 14 15.48 -1.13 -5.14
N LYS A 15 16.72 -1.51 -4.81
CA LYS A 15 17.80 -0.57 -4.45
C LYS A 15 18.68 -0.24 -5.65
N GLU A 16 19.00 -1.27 -6.43
CA GLU A 16 19.78 -1.19 -7.65
C GLU A 16 19.27 -2.25 -8.63
N LYS A 17 19.80 -2.30 -9.83
CA LYS A 17 19.48 -3.36 -10.80
C LYS A 17 19.73 -4.72 -10.16
N ASP A 18 18.68 -5.54 -10.13
CA ASP A 18 18.68 -6.90 -9.57
C ASP A 18 19.06 -7.01 -8.07
N VAL A 19 19.07 -5.88 -7.35
CA VAL A 19 19.32 -5.83 -5.90
C VAL A 19 18.08 -5.27 -5.20
N TRP A 20 17.54 -6.03 -4.26
CA TRP A 20 16.29 -5.71 -3.58
C TRP A 20 16.41 -5.79 -2.06
N GLU A 21 15.72 -4.91 -1.39
CA GLU A 21 15.35 -5.08 0.01
C GLU A 21 14.21 -6.08 0.09
N VAL A 22 14.36 -7.08 0.97
CA VAL A 22 13.44 -8.20 1.08
C VAL A 22 13.19 -8.58 2.54
N ILE A 23 11.99 -9.08 2.84
CA ILE A 23 11.75 -9.86 4.05
C ILE A 23 11.91 -11.33 3.72
N THR A 24 12.48 -12.11 4.64
CA THR A 24 12.64 -13.55 4.49
C THR A 24 11.98 -14.32 5.62
N GLY A 25 11.23 -15.33 5.29
CA GLY A 25 10.59 -16.24 6.23
C GLY A 25 11.05 -17.69 6.07
N PRO A 26 11.70 -18.33 7.08
CA PRO A 26 12.18 -17.83 8.36
C PRO A 26 13.52 -17.08 8.25
N GLY A 27 13.57 -15.86 8.83
CA GLY A 27 14.73 -14.98 8.72
C GLY A 27 16.04 -15.54 9.29
N LYS A 28 16.00 -16.48 10.23
CA LYS A 28 17.20 -17.13 10.82
C LYS A 28 18.07 -17.86 9.79
N LYS A 29 17.49 -18.27 8.66
CA LYS A 29 18.19 -18.97 7.56
C LYS A 29 18.82 -18.03 6.56
N ALA A 30 18.38 -16.78 6.47
CA ALA A 30 18.84 -15.79 5.52
C ALA A 30 19.86 -14.84 6.16
N LYS A 31 21.07 -15.33 6.38
CA LYS A 31 22.23 -14.56 6.85
C LYS A 31 23.02 -14.02 5.68
N THR A 32 23.84 -13.00 5.92
CA THR A 32 24.78 -12.49 4.91
C THR A 32 25.63 -13.65 4.34
N GLY A 33 25.72 -13.71 3.01
CA GLY A 33 26.39 -14.78 2.27
C GLY A 33 25.55 -16.03 1.99
N SER A 34 24.32 -16.13 2.57
CA SER A 34 23.40 -17.24 2.26
C SER A 34 22.93 -17.16 0.81
N LYS A 35 22.90 -18.32 0.14
CA LYS A 35 22.45 -18.46 -1.26
C LYS A 35 21.18 -19.31 -1.33
N PHE A 36 20.30 -18.92 -2.22
CA PHE A 36 18.99 -19.53 -2.41
C PHE A 36 18.73 -19.76 -3.89
N THR A 37 17.98 -20.81 -4.18
CA THR A 37 17.55 -21.18 -5.53
C THR A 37 16.04 -21.28 -5.57
N PHE A 38 15.43 -20.68 -6.58
CA PHE A 38 13.99 -20.69 -6.78
C PHE A 38 13.65 -21.43 -8.07
N ASN A 39 12.56 -22.18 -8.01
CA ASN A 39 11.93 -22.87 -9.13
C ASN A 39 12.94 -23.63 -10.01
N ASP A 40 13.64 -24.60 -9.37
CA ASP A 40 14.62 -25.49 -10.02
C ASP A 40 15.74 -24.76 -10.80
N GLY A 41 16.17 -23.60 -10.29
CA GLY A 41 17.32 -22.85 -10.84
C GLY A 41 16.95 -21.78 -11.87
N ILE A 42 15.69 -21.39 -11.95
CA ILE A 42 15.28 -20.24 -12.78
C ILE A 42 15.82 -18.93 -12.19
N LEU A 43 15.82 -18.81 -10.84
CA LEU A 43 16.28 -17.63 -10.14
C LEU A 43 17.17 -18.02 -8.97
N TYR A 44 18.24 -17.26 -8.76
CA TYR A 44 19.15 -17.37 -7.62
C TYR A 44 19.14 -16.07 -6.83
N ALA A 45 19.31 -16.16 -5.52
CA ALA A 45 19.50 -15.00 -4.66
C ALA A 45 20.68 -15.22 -3.72
N GLU A 46 21.42 -14.15 -3.46
CA GLU A 46 22.45 -14.07 -2.42
C GLU A 46 22.13 -12.93 -1.47
N ILE A 47 22.09 -13.21 -0.16
CA ILE A 47 21.94 -12.18 0.85
C ILE A 47 23.25 -11.43 1.00
N THR A 48 23.27 -10.16 0.65
CA THR A 48 24.46 -9.30 0.73
C THR A 48 24.56 -8.54 2.04
N ALA A 49 23.42 -8.23 2.68
CA ALA A 49 23.38 -7.57 3.99
C ALA A 49 22.12 -7.94 4.78
N VAL A 50 22.20 -7.80 6.10
CA VAL A 50 21.05 -7.82 7.03
C VAL A 50 20.95 -6.44 7.64
N LEU A 51 19.78 -5.80 7.54
CA LEU A 51 19.52 -4.46 8.04
C LEU A 51 19.10 -4.48 9.51
N ASP A 52 19.22 -3.34 10.20
CA ASP A 52 18.91 -3.19 11.64
C ASP A 52 17.41 -3.47 11.93
N ASN A 53 16.52 -3.18 10.97
CA ASN A 53 15.09 -3.47 11.06
C ASN A 53 14.75 -4.96 10.86
N GLY A 54 15.76 -5.78 10.56
CA GLY A 54 15.63 -7.21 10.30
C GLY A 54 15.35 -7.57 8.84
N ASP A 55 15.24 -6.62 7.93
CA ASP A 55 15.13 -6.88 6.50
C ASP A 55 16.49 -7.26 5.90
N ARG A 56 16.53 -7.72 4.67
CA ARG A 56 17.75 -8.18 4.00
C ARG A 56 17.93 -7.44 2.68
N ILE A 57 19.18 -7.31 2.28
CA ILE A 57 19.50 -6.96 0.89
C ILE A 57 19.85 -8.25 0.17
N ALA A 58 19.11 -8.55 -0.88
CA ALA A 58 19.30 -9.71 -1.72
C ALA A 58 19.69 -9.29 -3.13
N LYS A 59 20.75 -9.88 -3.66
CA LYS A 59 21.15 -9.77 -5.06
C LYS A 59 20.60 -10.98 -5.81
N PHE A 60 19.84 -10.73 -6.87
CA PHE A 60 19.26 -11.76 -7.71
C PHE A 60 20.11 -12.01 -8.95
N THR A 61 20.11 -13.26 -9.43
CA THR A 61 20.79 -13.67 -10.65
C THR A 61 19.91 -14.65 -11.41
N TYR A 62 19.76 -14.46 -12.69
CA TYR A 62 18.93 -15.26 -13.60
C TYR A 62 19.58 -15.28 -14.98
N ASP A 63 19.08 -16.14 -15.87
CA ASP A 63 19.53 -16.26 -17.25
C ASP A 63 19.00 -15.07 -18.08
N THR A 64 19.87 -14.12 -18.39
CA THR A 64 19.54 -12.89 -19.16
C THR A 64 19.28 -13.14 -20.63
N ASP A 65 19.71 -14.29 -21.18
CA ASP A 65 19.39 -14.65 -22.55
C ASP A 65 17.95 -15.18 -22.67
N LYS A 66 17.41 -15.68 -21.55
CA LYS A 66 16.06 -16.23 -21.46
C LYS A 66 15.03 -15.22 -20.98
N PHE A 67 15.44 -14.27 -20.13
CA PHE A 67 14.60 -13.25 -19.53
C PHE A 67 15.25 -11.88 -19.74
N GLY A 68 14.54 -10.96 -20.37
CA GLY A 68 15.04 -9.61 -20.64
C GLY A 68 15.27 -8.77 -19.39
N ASN A 69 14.51 -9.04 -18.31
CA ASN A 69 14.63 -8.34 -17.03
C ASN A 69 14.10 -9.18 -15.87
N PHE A 70 14.33 -8.70 -14.64
CA PHE A 70 13.92 -9.38 -13.42
C PHE A 70 12.39 -9.54 -13.28
N PHE A 71 11.62 -8.59 -13.78
CA PHE A 71 10.16 -8.64 -13.70
C PHE A 71 9.59 -9.79 -14.55
N GLU A 72 10.17 -10.09 -15.70
CA GLU A 72 9.78 -11.26 -16.50
C GLU A 72 10.02 -12.59 -15.77
N VAL A 73 11.05 -12.64 -14.92
CA VAL A 73 11.28 -13.78 -14.04
C VAL A 73 10.18 -13.85 -12.99
N LEU A 74 9.85 -12.71 -12.36
CA LEU A 74 8.79 -12.64 -11.35
C LEU A 74 7.43 -13.01 -11.92
N ASP A 75 7.08 -12.57 -13.11
CA ASP A 75 5.83 -12.94 -13.80
C ASP A 75 5.70 -14.44 -13.99
N LYS A 76 6.83 -15.13 -14.15
CA LYS A 76 6.87 -16.59 -14.36
C LYS A 76 6.82 -17.41 -13.07
N ILE A 77 7.53 -16.99 -12.03
CA ILE A 77 7.72 -17.79 -10.81
C ILE A 77 7.26 -17.11 -9.53
N GLY A 78 6.97 -15.81 -9.58
CA GLY A 78 6.51 -15.04 -8.44
C GLY A 78 5.06 -15.35 -8.08
N GLU A 79 4.75 -15.17 -6.83
CA GLU A 79 3.37 -15.15 -6.35
C GLU A 79 3.08 -13.76 -5.79
N MET A 80 1.87 -13.24 -6.08
CA MET A 80 1.44 -11.96 -5.53
C MET A 80 1.31 -12.08 -4.00
N PRO A 81 1.98 -11.22 -3.22
CA PRO A 81 1.86 -11.26 -1.77
C PRO A 81 0.45 -10.87 -1.35
N LEU A 82 -0.25 -11.79 -0.70
CA LEU A 82 -1.56 -11.52 -0.12
C LEU A 82 -1.43 -11.34 1.39
N PRO A 83 -2.23 -10.45 2.01
CA PRO A 83 -2.33 -10.39 3.46
C PRO A 83 -2.72 -11.75 4.04
N HIS A 84 -2.18 -12.09 5.20
CA HIS A 84 -2.33 -13.42 5.85
C HIS A 84 -3.79 -13.83 6.14
N TYR A 85 -4.71 -12.89 6.20
CA TYR A 85 -6.15 -13.17 6.38
C TYR A 85 -6.84 -13.64 5.08
N ILE A 86 -6.18 -13.52 3.93
CA ILE A 86 -6.65 -14.07 2.65
C ILE A 86 -6.06 -15.48 2.52
N THR A 87 -6.82 -16.48 2.92
CA THR A 87 -6.37 -17.88 2.96
C THR A 87 -6.67 -18.65 1.68
N HIS A 88 -7.56 -18.13 0.83
CA HIS A 88 -7.88 -18.75 -0.44
C HIS A 88 -6.95 -18.24 -1.54
N LYS A 89 -6.39 -19.18 -2.32
CA LYS A 89 -5.62 -18.82 -3.52
C LYS A 89 -6.56 -18.14 -4.52
N LEU A 90 -6.15 -16.98 -5.00
CA LEU A 90 -6.90 -16.26 -6.02
C LEU A 90 -6.80 -17.02 -7.36
N GLU A 91 -7.93 -17.29 -7.99
CA GLU A 91 -7.98 -17.84 -9.35
C GLU A 91 -7.43 -16.87 -10.38
N ASN A 92 -7.60 -15.57 -10.13
CA ASN A 92 -7.04 -14.48 -10.93
C ASN A 92 -6.35 -13.47 -9.99
N ALA A 93 -5.02 -13.42 -10.06
CA ALA A 93 -4.19 -12.54 -9.26
C ALA A 93 -4.46 -11.05 -9.56
N ASP A 94 -4.85 -10.70 -10.80
CA ASP A 94 -5.15 -9.32 -11.19
C ASP A 94 -6.32 -8.71 -10.39
N ARG A 95 -7.17 -9.55 -9.80
CA ARG A 95 -8.24 -9.06 -8.91
C ARG A 95 -7.72 -8.39 -7.64
N TYR A 96 -6.48 -8.62 -7.25
CA TYR A 96 -5.85 -7.96 -6.11
C TYR A 96 -5.06 -6.72 -6.53
N GLN A 97 -5.40 -6.13 -7.67
CA GLN A 97 -4.85 -4.87 -8.13
C GLN A 97 -5.95 -3.97 -8.69
N THR A 98 -5.76 -2.66 -8.62
CA THR A 98 -6.70 -1.71 -9.20
C THR A 98 -6.60 -1.70 -10.72
N VAL A 99 -7.74 -1.45 -11.39
CA VAL A 99 -7.82 -1.38 -12.87
C VAL A 99 -7.04 -0.21 -13.48
N TYR A 100 -6.54 0.69 -12.63
CA TYR A 100 -5.77 1.88 -13.03
C TYR A 100 -4.32 1.84 -12.52
N ALA A 101 -3.84 0.73 -11.98
CA ALA A 101 -2.44 0.57 -11.60
C ALA A 101 -1.52 0.66 -12.81
N LYS A 102 -0.46 1.47 -12.72
CA LYS A 102 0.52 1.68 -13.79
C LYS A 102 1.95 1.46 -13.32
N GLU A 103 2.29 2.02 -12.16
CA GLU A 103 3.66 2.02 -11.66
C GLU A 103 3.91 0.78 -10.81
N LEU A 104 4.99 0.06 -11.15
CA LEU A 104 5.45 -1.10 -10.38
C LEU A 104 6.28 -0.65 -9.18
N GLY A 105 6.29 -1.44 -8.09
CA GLY A 105 7.18 -1.20 -6.94
C GLY A 105 6.48 -1.12 -5.58
N SER A 106 5.17 -1.32 -5.51
CA SER A 106 4.44 -1.39 -4.24
C SER A 106 4.34 -2.83 -3.73
N ALA A 107 4.57 -3.04 -2.45
CA ALA A 107 4.39 -4.34 -1.78
C ALA A 107 2.91 -4.62 -1.43
N ALA A 108 2.02 -3.63 -1.52
CA ALA A 108 0.61 -3.77 -1.22
C ALA A 108 -0.27 -2.98 -2.19
N ALA A 109 -1.42 -3.54 -2.56
CA ALA A 109 -2.40 -2.86 -3.40
C ALA A 109 -3.26 -1.87 -2.59
N PRO A 110 -3.72 -0.74 -3.18
CA PRO A 110 -4.64 0.20 -2.55
C PRO A 110 -6.07 -0.37 -2.60
N THR A 111 -6.40 -1.25 -1.66
CA THR A 111 -7.57 -2.14 -1.75
C THR A 111 -8.93 -1.42 -1.76
N ALA A 112 -9.04 -0.20 -1.27
CA ALA A 112 -10.24 0.62 -1.46
C ALA A 112 -10.49 0.94 -2.96
N GLY A 113 -9.44 0.99 -3.77
CA GLY A 113 -9.55 1.17 -5.22
C GLY A 113 -10.14 -0.03 -5.96
N LEU A 114 -10.15 -1.22 -5.35
CA LEU A 114 -10.74 -2.44 -5.96
C LEU A 114 -12.26 -2.33 -6.15
N HIS A 115 -12.92 -1.43 -5.45
CA HIS A 115 -14.35 -1.15 -5.63
C HIS A 115 -14.66 -0.41 -6.95
N PHE A 116 -13.64 0.14 -7.61
CA PHE A 116 -13.79 0.96 -8.81
C PHE A 116 -13.46 0.16 -10.06
N THR A 117 -14.49 -0.41 -10.68
CA THR A 117 -14.36 -1.05 -12.00
C THR A 117 -14.30 0.02 -13.11
N PRO A 118 -13.87 -0.34 -14.35
CA PRO A 118 -13.91 0.59 -15.49
C PRO A 118 -15.30 1.20 -15.70
N GLU A 119 -16.37 0.42 -15.52
CA GLU A 119 -17.75 0.86 -15.67
C GLU A 119 -18.15 1.87 -14.58
N VAL A 120 -17.72 1.64 -13.33
CA VAL A 120 -17.96 2.58 -12.22
C VAL A 120 -17.22 3.88 -12.47
N LEU A 121 -15.95 3.83 -12.87
CA LEU A 121 -15.17 5.01 -13.21
C LEU A 121 -15.80 5.80 -14.37
N GLN A 122 -16.32 5.11 -15.39
CA GLN A 122 -17.02 5.77 -16.49
C GLN A 122 -18.31 6.46 -16.02
N LYS A 123 -19.13 5.80 -15.21
CA LYS A 123 -20.36 6.39 -14.64
C LYS A 123 -20.07 7.62 -13.77
N ILE A 124 -18.95 7.65 -13.07
CA ILE A 124 -18.50 8.81 -12.29
C ILE A 124 -18.18 9.97 -13.21
N LYS A 125 -17.43 9.74 -14.31
CA LYS A 125 -17.11 10.74 -15.32
C LYS A 125 -18.36 11.27 -16.03
N ASP A 126 -19.31 10.39 -16.36
CA ASP A 126 -20.58 10.76 -17.01
C ASP A 126 -21.43 11.68 -16.13
N LYS A 127 -21.25 11.64 -14.81
CA LYS A 127 -21.86 12.58 -13.85
C LYS A 127 -21.08 13.89 -13.70
N GLY A 128 -20.03 14.12 -14.50
CA GLY A 128 -19.22 15.33 -14.43
C GLY A 128 -18.21 15.37 -13.29
N VAL A 129 -18.02 14.25 -12.56
CA VAL A 129 -17.01 14.17 -11.50
C VAL A 129 -15.64 13.93 -12.15
N LYS A 130 -14.68 14.77 -11.84
CA LYS A 130 -13.30 14.65 -12.31
C LYS A 130 -12.54 13.60 -11.49
N ILE A 131 -11.61 12.88 -12.13
CA ILE A 131 -10.81 11.82 -11.49
C ILE A 131 -9.33 12.17 -11.68
N GLY A 132 -8.61 12.29 -10.57
CA GLY A 132 -7.15 12.39 -10.52
C GLY A 132 -6.53 11.13 -9.94
N TYR A 133 -5.26 10.90 -10.25
CA TYR A 133 -4.51 9.73 -9.80
C TYR A 133 -3.24 10.17 -9.07
N VAL A 134 -2.87 9.37 -8.07
CA VAL A 134 -1.62 9.51 -7.31
C VAL A 134 -0.94 8.16 -7.22
N THR A 135 0.38 8.14 -7.04
CA THR A 135 1.15 6.93 -6.77
C THR A 135 1.66 6.97 -5.34
N LEU A 136 1.52 5.88 -4.60
CA LEU A 136 2.19 5.63 -3.33
C LEU A 136 2.75 4.21 -3.33
N HIS A 137 4.05 4.07 -3.18
CA HIS A 137 4.69 2.76 -3.02
C HIS A 137 4.55 2.31 -1.57
N VAL A 138 3.46 1.59 -1.32
CA VAL A 138 3.11 1.12 0.03
C VAL A 138 4.06 0.01 0.46
N GLY A 139 4.76 0.23 1.56
CA GLY A 139 5.58 -0.78 2.22
C GLY A 139 4.77 -1.70 3.14
N ILE A 140 5.38 -2.83 3.53
CA ILE A 140 4.75 -3.81 4.44
C ILE A 140 4.47 -3.24 5.84
N GLY A 141 5.13 -2.16 6.22
CA GLY A 141 4.88 -1.50 7.50
C GLY A 141 3.40 -1.20 7.76
N THR A 142 2.61 -0.97 6.71
CA THR A 142 1.16 -0.75 6.81
C THR A 142 0.39 -1.93 7.41
N PHE A 143 0.92 -3.15 7.30
CA PHE A 143 0.32 -4.37 7.87
C PHE A 143 0.90 -4.77 9.22
N ARG A 144 1.90 -4.04 9.74
CA ARG A 144 2.46 -4.31 11.07
C ARG A 144 1.57 -3.66 12.13
N PRO A 145 1.17 -4.40 13.18
CA PRO A 145 0.43 -3.81 14.29
C PRO A 145 1.27 -2.77 15.02
N VAL A 146 0.61 -1.75 15.55
CA VAL A 146 1.25 -0.75 16.42
C VAL A 146 1.68 -1.46 17.71
N LYS A 147 2.97 -1.34 18.05
CA LYS A 147 3.57 -2.02 19.22
C LYS A 147 3.85 -1.09 20.40
N THR A 148 3.68 0.22 20.20
CA THR A 148 3.92 1.23 21.23
C THR A 148 2.65 1.46 22.04
N GLU A 149 2.77 1.56 23.37
CA GLU A 149 1.65 1.92 24.25
C GLU A 149 1.28 3.39 24.08
N ASN A 150 2.27 4.24 23.81
CA ASN A 150 2.06 5.65 23.53
C ASN A 150 2.11 5.91 22.03
N ILE A 151 1.02 6.47 21.49
CA ILE A 151 0.86 6.73 20.05
C ILE A 151 1.91 7.71 19.51
N GLU A 152 2.35 8.66 20.33
CA GLU A 152 3.36 9.67 19.96
C GLU A 152 4.76 9.07 19.74
N GLU A 153 5.01 7.89 20.30
CA GLU A 153 6.29 7.16 20.14
C GLU A 153 6.31 6.30 18.86
N HIS A 154 5.16 6.14 18.21
CA HIS A 154 5.07 5.34 17.01
C HIS A 154 5.76 6.04 15.83
N LYS A 155 6.77 5.38 15.27
CA LYS A 155 7.47 5.85 14.06
C LYS A 155 6.87 5.19 12.83
N MET A 156 6.20 5.99 12.02
CA MET A 156 5.75 5.54 10.70
C MET A 156 6.96 5.26 9.80
N HIS A 157 6.86 4.20 9.03
CA HIS A 157 7.81 3.92 7.96
C HIS A 157 7.65 4.95 6.84
N SER A 158 8.75 5.17 6.14
CA SER A 158 8.78 6.09 5.00
C SER A 158 8.31 5.37 3.72
N GLU A 159 7.44 6.01 2.96
CA GLU A 159 6.91 5.52 1.69
C GLU A 159 7.07 6.59 0.61
N HIS A 160 7.51 6.16 -0.57
CA HIS A 160 7.69 7.05 -1.71
C HIS A 160 6.33 7.35 -2.36
N TYR A 161 6.07 8.62 -2.65
CA TYR A 161 4.84 9.03 -3.32
C TYR A 161 5.13 9.97 -4.50
N HIS A 162 4.22 9.96 -5.45
CA HIS A 162 4.18 10.89 -6.56
C HIS A 162 2.78 11.49 -6.72
N LEU A 163 2.68 12.82 -6.63
CA LEU A 163 1.50 13.61 -6.99
C LEU A 163 1.78 14.32 -8.31
N PRO A 164 1.16 13.88 -9.43
CA PRO A 164 1.34 14.52 -10.73
C PRO A 164 0.77 15.94 -10.74
N LYS A 165 1.40 16.81 -11.56
CA LYS A 165 0.96 18.20 -11.75
C LYS A 165 -0.52 18.31 -12.13
N GLU A 166 -0.97 17.46 -13.06
CA GLU A 166 -2.35 17.44 -13.52
C GLU A 166 -3.36 17.17 -12.40
N THR A 167 -3.02 16.25 -11.47
CA THR A 167 -3.85 15.97 -10.29
C THR A 167 -3.80 17.10 -9.28
N ALA A 168 -2.65 17.71 -9.07
CA ALA A 168 -2.49 18.86 -8.18
C ALA A 168 -3.31 20.06 -8.70
N ASP A 169 -3.19 20.39 -9.98
CA ASP A 169 -3.97 21.47 -10.63
C ASP A 169 -5.48 21.21 -10.51
N LEU A 170 -5.91 19.96 -10.70
CA LEU A 170 -7.30 19.54 -10.59
C LEU A 170 -7.85 19.74 -9.16
N ILE A 171 -7.08 19.41 -8.14
CA ILE A 171 -7.44 19.61 -6.73
C ILE A 171 -7.60 21.11 -6.44
N ASN A 172 -6.61 21.91 -6.84
CA ASN A 172 -6.64 23.36 -6.65
C ASN A 172 -7.84 24.02 -7.35
N GLU A 173 -8.11 23.64 -8.62
CA GLU A 173 -9.30 24.09 -9.34
C GLU A 173 -10.59 23.70 -8.61
N THR A 174 -10.66 22.47 -8.07
CA THR A 174 -11.83 21.97 -7.34
C THR A 174 -12.09 22.80 -6.09
N HIS A 175 -11.08 23.06 -5.27
CA HIS A 175 -11.21 23.89 -4.07
C HIS A 175 -11.57 25.35 -4.41
N ASN A 176 -10.92 25.95 -5.41
CA ASN A 176 -11.19 27.32 -5.84
C ASN A 176 -12.65 27.51 -6.33
N ASN A 177 -13.27 26.45 -6.84
CA ASN A 177 -14.65 26.45 -7.30
C ASN A 177 -15.64 26.01 -6.21
N GLY A 178 -15.20 25.83 -4.95
CA GLY A 178 -16.03 25.38 -3.84
C GLY A 178 -16.49 23.93 -3.94
N GLY A 179 -15.78 23.12 -4.75
CA GLY A 179 -16.00 21.68 -4.88
C GLY A 179 -15.37 20.90 -3.73
N ARG A 180 -15.51 19.58 -3.76
CA ARG A 180 -14.97 18.67 -2.74
C ARG A 180 -14.00 17.67 -3.33
N VAL A 181 -12.93 17.40 -2.61
CA VAL A 181 -11.93 16.38 -2.92
C VAL A 181 -12.23 15.11 -2.12
N VAL A 182 -12.57 14.04 -2.83
CA VAL A 182 -12.87 12.73 -2.24
C VAL A 182 -11.69 11.81 -2.45
N ALA A 183 -10.98 11.47 -1.37
CA ALA A 183 -9.89 10.50 -1.43
C ALA A 183 -10.43 9.07 -1.45
N VAL A 184 -9.90 8.24 -2.35
CA VAL A 184 -10.19 6.81 -2.39
C VAL A 184 -8.99 6.04 -1.85
N GLY A 185 -9.16 5.50 -0.66
CA GLY A 185 -8.14 4.79 0.11
C GLY A 185 -7.28 5.69 0.99
N THR A 186 -6.78 5.08 2.05
CA THR A 186 -5.83 5.72 2.98
C THR A 186 -4.50 6.08 2.30
N THR A 187 -4.15 5.41 1.21
CA THR A 187 -3.01 5.75 0.34
C THR A 187 -3.17 7.12 -0.31
N CYS A 188 -4.29 7.40 -0.96
CA CYS A 188 -4.60 8.73 -1.52
C CYS A 188 -4.62 9.78 -0.42
N CYS A 189 -5.30 9.51 0.68
CA CYS A 189 -5.37 10.41 1.83
C CYS A 189 -3.96 10.79 2.33
N ARG A 190 -3.09 9.80 2.58
CA ARG A 190 -1.73 10.06 3.07
C ARG A 190 -0.88 10.84 2.06
N THR A 191 -0.99 10.53 0.77
CA THR A 191 -0.27 11.28 -0.27
C THR A 191 -0.68 12.75 -0.28
N LEU A 192 -1.99 13.03 -0.37
CA LEU A 192 -2.50 14.41 -0.46
C LEU A 192 -2.22 15.20 0.80
N GLU A 193 -2.46 14.62 1.97
CA GLU A 193 -2.19 15.27 3.25
C GLU A 193 -0.69 15.47 3.51
N SER A 194 0.18 14.63 2.96
CA SER A 194 1.63 14.84 3.01
C SER A 194 2.03 16.10 2.23
N VAL A 195 1.57 16.21 0.97
CA VAL A 195 1.87 17.40 0.16
C VAL A 195 1.33 18.65 0.83
N ALA A 196 0.06 18.65 1.25
CA ALA A 196 -0.54 19.80 1.94
C ALA A 196 0.20 20.19 3.24
N THR A 197 0.75 19.19 3.94
CA THR A 197 1.43 19.42 5.23
C THR A 197 2.86 19.90 5.05
N TYR A 198 3.62 19.30 4.13
CA TYR A 198 5.05 19.58 3.98
C TYR A 198 5.33 20.75 3.03
N CYS A 199 4.48 20.96 2.02
CA CYS A 199 4.63 22.07 1.07
C CYS A 199 3.79 23.30 1.46
N GLY A 200 2.76 23.15 2.30
CA GLY A 200 1.83 24.22 2.66
C GLY A 200 0.76 24.52 1.60
N GLU A 201 0.91 23.95 0.41
CA GLU A 201 0.00 24.06 -0.75
C GLU A 201 -0.02 22.75 -1.53
N ILE A 202 -1.01 22.56 -2.39
CA ILE A 202 -1.08 21.38 -3.27
C ILE A 202 -0.33 21.69 -4.56
N CYS A 203 0.77 20.98 -4.78
CA CYS A 203 1.64 21.12 -5.95
C CYS A 203 2.13 19.75 -6.43
N GLU A 204 2.66 19.69 -7.65
CA GLU A 204 3.38 18.53 -8.13
C GLU A 204 4.51 18.17 -7.15
N LYS A 205 4.58 16.90 -6.75
CA LYS A 205 5.58 16.46 -5.80
C LYS A 205 5.92 14.99 -5.99
N ASP A 206 7.22 14.72 -5.98
CA ASP A 206 7.80 13.38 -5.94
C ASP A 206 8.73 13.34 -4.73
N ASP A 207 8.35 12.59 -3.68
CA ASP A 207 9.06 12.64 -2.40
C ASP A 207 8.70 11.43 -1.51
N TRP A 208 9.24 11.42 -0.30
CA TRP A 208 8.98 10.42 0.72
C TRP A 208 8.08 10.97 1.82
N THR A 209 7.18 10.15 2.34
CA THR A 209 6.33 10.51 3.47
C THR A 209 6.41 9.49 4.59
N SER A 210 6.51 10.00 5.81
CA SER A 210 6.30 9.27 7.06
C SER A 210 5.12 9.85 7.84
N ILE A 211 4.19 10.51 7.15
CA ILE A 211 3.04 11.14 7.81
C ILE A 211 2.26 10.12 8.62
N PHE A 212 2.03 10.44 9.89
CA PHE A 212 1.21 9.67 10.80
C PHE A 212 -0.04 10.47 11.16
N ILE A 213 -1.18 10.02 10.64
CA ILE A 213 -2.48 10.66 10.84
C ILE A 213 -3.22 9.88 11.93
N TYR A 214 -3.53 10.55 13.04
CA TYR A 214 -4.25 10.00 14.18
C TYR A 214 -5.17 11.07 14.79
N PRO A 215 -6.10 10.72 15.71
CA PRO A 215 -7.04 11.67 16.29
C PRO A 215 -6.39 12.96 16.78
N GLY A 216 -6.93 14.10 16.33
CA GLY A 216 -6.36 15.45 16.54
C GLY A 216 -5.67 16.04 15.31
N TYR A 217 -5.38 15.23 14.27
CA TYR A 217 -4.90 15.74 12.99
C TYR A 217 -5.97 16.59 12.30
N LYS A 218 -5.56 17.72 11.71
CA LYS A 218 -6.44 18.60 10.93
C LYS A 218 -6.16 18.38 9.45
N PHE A 219 -7.14 17.82 8.75
CA PHE A 219 -7.08 17.60 7.32
C PHE A 219 -7.03 18.93 6.57
N LYS A 220 -6.25 18.98 5.50
CA LYS A 220 -5.91 20.20 4.76
C LYS A 220 -6.30 20.12 3.29
N CYS A 221 -6.46 18.90 2.76
CA CYS A 221 -6.67 18.68 1.34
C CYS A 221 -7.97 17.92 1.04
N ILE A 222 -8.28 16.87 1.81
CA ILE A 222 -9.42 16.03 1.50
C ILE A 222 -10.69 16.41 2.29
N ASP A 223 -11.84 16.36 1.62
CA ASP A 223 -13.15 16.69 2.19
C ASP A 223 -14.02 15.46 2.47
N ALA A 224 -13.67 14.32 1.86
CA ALA A 224 -14.32 13.03 2.08
C ALA A 224 -13.35 11.88 1.83
N LEU A 225 -13.62 10.74 2.45
CA LEU A 225 -12.79 9.55 2.38
C LEU A 225 -13.64 8.31 2.08
N ILE A 226 -13.29 7.58 1.02
CA ILE A 226 -13.78 6.22 0.75
C ILE A 226 -12.69 5.25 1.17
N THR A 227 -12.99 4.32 2.08
CA THR A 227 -12.01 3.36 2.56
C THR A 227 -12.68 2.06 3.00
N ASN A 228 -11.93 0.96 3.05
CA ASN A 228 -12.39 -0.31 3.59
C ASN A 228 -12.49 -0.26 5.12
N PHE A 229 -13.14 -1.27 5.71
CA PHE A 229 -13.04 -1.51 7.15
C PHE A 229 -11.67 -2.10 7.49
N HIS A 230 -11.00 -1.53 8.48
CA HIS A 230 -9.63 -1.84 8.85
C HIS A 230 -9.52 -2.72 10.09
N LEU A 231 -8.36 -3.35 10.27
CA LEU A 231 -8.04 -4.12 11.47
C LEU A 231 -8.02 -3.23 12.71
N PRO A 232 -8.45 -3.74 13.88
CA PRO A 232 -8.20 -3.08 15.15
C PRO A 232 -6.70 -2.91 15.39
N GLU A 233 -6.34 -1.95 16.27
CA GLU A 233 -4.95 -1.67 16.66
C GLU A 233 -4.01 -1.31 15.49
N SER A 234 -4.56 -0.88 14.34
CA SER A 234 -3.81 -0.46 13.16
C SER A 234 -3.73 1.06 13.03
N THR A 235 -2.68 1.54 12.38
CA THR A 235 -2.56 2.96 12.01
C THR A 235 -3.69 3.42 11.09
N LEU A 236 -4.31 2.50 10.37
CA LEU A 236 -5.40 2.79 9.44
C LEU A 236 -6.71 3.15 10.15
N ILE A 237 -7.06 2.43 11.23
CA ILE A 237 -8.25 2.79 12.03
C ILE A 237 -8.02 4.12 12.77
N MET A 238 -6.76 4.45 13.12
CA MET A 238 -6.43 5.75 13.69
C MET A 238 -6.64 6.89 12.70
N LEU A 239 -6.24 6.71 11.43
CA LEU A 239 -6.47 7.67 10.36
C LEU A 239 -7.97 7.91 10.14
N VAL A 240 -8.76 6.84 10.05
CA VAL A 240 -10.23 6.96 9.90
C VAL A 240 -10.84 7.66 11.10
N SER A 241 -10.38 7.34 12.31
CA SER A 241 -10.83 7.99 13.56
C SER A 241 -10.41 9.48 13.62
N ALA A 242 -9.30 9.84 12.99
CA ALA A 242 -8.88 11.24 12.88
C ALA A 242 -9.76 12.02 11.90
N PHE A 243 -10.25 11.37 10.83
CA PHE A 243 -11.05 12.03 9.80
C PHE A 243 -12.45 12.44 10.30
N TYR A 244 -13.05 11.66 11.18
CA TYR A 244 -14.35 11.98 11.77
C TYR A 244 -14.23 12.18 13.29
N ASN A 245 -14.47 11.15 14.07
CA ASN A 245 -14.11 11.04 15.48
C ASN A 245 -14.04 9.57 15.87
N ARG A 246 -13.23 9.27 16.90
CA ARG A 246 -12.99 7.90 17.32
C ARG A 246 -14.27 7.15 17.74
N ASP A 247 -15.09 7.77 18.55
CA ASP A 247 -16.21 7.08 19.21
C ASP A 247 -17.32 6.74 18.20
N ASP A 248 -17.61 7.61 17.27
CA ASP A 248 -18.61 7.35 16.23
C ASP A 248 -18.07 6.41 15.15
N VAL A 249 -16.77 6.46 14.82
CA VAL A 249 -16.14 5.45 13.95
C VAL A 249 -16.25 4.08 14.58
N LEU A 250 -15.97 3.91 15.87
CA LEU A 250 -16.10 2.61 16.54
C LEU A 250 -17.54 2.13 16.58
N LYS A 251 -18.54 3.01 16.84
CA LYS A 251 -19.96 2.65 16.74
C LYS A 251 -20.35 2.19 15.33
N ALA A 252 -19.85 2.89 14.29
CA ALA A 252 -20.09 2.48 12.90
C ALA A 252 -19.48 1.08 12.61
N TYR A 253 -18.31 0.77 13.18
CA TYR A 253 -17.70 -0.55 13.08
C TYR A 253 -18.51 -1.62 13.81
N GLU A 254 -19.02 -1.32 15.02
CA GLU A 254 -19.91 -2.22 15.77
C GLU A 254 -21.19 -2.51 14.97
N GLU A 255 -21.80 -1.50 14.36
CA GLU A 255 -22.98 -1.67 13.52
C GLU A 255 -22.64 -2.48 12.26
N ALA A 256 -21.50 -2.23 11.61
CA ALA A 256 -21.04 -3.00 10.47
C ALA A 256 -20.84 -4.49 10.80
N VAL A 257 -20.30 -4.81 11.98
CA VAL A 257 -20.17 -6.20 12.47
C VAL A 257 -21.56 -6.82 12.68
N LYS A 258 -22.48 -6.11 13.33
CA LYS A 258 -23.84 -6.56 13.59
C LYS A 258 -24.61 -6.84 12.28
N GLU A 259 -24.48 -5.95 11.30
CA GLU A 259 -25.09 -6.06 9.97
C GLU A 259 -24.30 -6.98 9.01
N LYS A 260 -23.22 -7.64 9.50
CA LYS A 260 -22.41 -8.62 8.77
C LYS A 260 -21.73 -8.05 7.51
N TYR A 261 -21.29 -6.80 7.57
CA TYR A 261 -20.42 -6.25 6.55
C TYR A 261 -19.10 -7.04 6.49
N ARG A 262 -18.54 -7.16 5.32
CA ARG A 262 -17.24 -7.81 5.09
C ARG A 262 -16.13 -6.80 5.35
N PHE A 263 -15.07 -7.27 5.99
CA PHE A 263 -13.95 -6.44 6.39
C PHE A 263 -12.72 -6.68 5.49
N PHE A 264 -11.77 -5.79 5.56
CA PHE A 264 -10.45 -5.84 4.94
C PHE A 264 -10.46 -5.71 3.40
N SER A 265 -9.45 -6.28 2.72
CA SER A 265 -9.12 -6.01 1.32
C SER A 265 -10.25 -6.26 0.33
N PHE A 266 -10.98 -7.38 0.45
CA PHE A 266 -12.13 -7.72 -0.41
C PHE A 266 -13.47 -7.52 0.32
N GLY A 267 -13.44 -6.78 1.39
CA GLY A 267 -14.63 -6.46 2.16
C GLY A 267 -15.45 -5.33 1.54
N ASP A 268 -16.36 -4.82 2.32
CA ASP A 268 -17.17 -3.67 1.97
C ASP A 268 -16.42 -2.37 2.29
N CYS A 269 -16.87 -1.23 1.78
CA CYS A 269 -16.26 0.06 2.04
C CYS A 269 -17.23 1.02 2.72
N MET A 270 -16.68 2.04 3.34
CA MET A 270 -17.40 3.17 3.92
C MET A 270 -17.06 4.46 3.18
N LEU A 271 -18.04 5.34 3.07
CA LEU A 271 -17.86 6.74 2.68
C LEU A 271 -18.02 7.61 3.92
N ILE A 272 -17.01 8.40 4.23
CA ILE A 272 -16.99 9.34 5.36
C ILE A 272 -16.98 10.76 4.79
N VAL A 273 -17.93 11.60 5.22
CA VAL A 273 -18.17 12.95 4.73
C VAL A 273 -18.29 13.95 5.89
#